data_ddd1294f19f8d7385c44e41154dd71eb
#
_entry.id   ddd1294f19f8d7385c44e41154dd71eb
#
_cell.length_a   1.000
_cell.length_b   1.000
_cell.length_c   1.000
_cell.angle_alpha   90.00
_cell.angle_beta   90.00
_cell.angle_gamma   90.00
#
_symmetry.space_group_name_H-M   'P 1'
#
loop_
_entity.id
_entity.type
_entity.pdbx_description
1 polymer ?
#
loop_
_entity_poly.entity_id
_entity_poly.type
_entity_poly.pdbx_seq_one_letter_code
_entity_poly.pdbx_strand_id
1 'polypeptide(L)'
;MLDITEYGRLLKLTYRESIGYKDDPGIDILSVLLDYDIVSKFPDEVIQEANAVNEGSEEEKKDRIDLTEETIITIDGDSSKDFDDAVGVIKTEDGWILKVNIADVSHYVKENSELDKEALKRGTSTYVTDRVVPMLPQVLSNGICSLNPDEVRLTLTCEMHVGKNGDIKDYHIYPSFIRSHARMTYANVNKILSGDPKTTSQYEFLNEMLHDLRDCADSIRKQRHEKGAIDFETQE
;
A
#
# COMPACT_ATOMS: atom_id res chain seq x y z
N MET A 1 -30.79 -11.67 7.00
CA MET A 1 -30.70 -10.25 7.45
C MET A 1 -32.11 -9.69 7.60
N LEU A 2 -32.34 -8.89 8.61
CA LEU A 2 -33.62 -8.24 8.89
C LEU A 2 -33.37 -6.75 9.14
N ASP A 3 -34.16 -5.88 8.49
CA ASP A 3 -34.13 -4.46 8.75
C ASP A 3 -35.17 -4.08 9.82
N ILE A 4 -34.78 -3.24 10.78
CA ILE A 4 -35.71 -2.68 11.77
C ILE A 4 -36.41 -1.48 11.12
N THR A 5 -37.72 -1.65 10.88
CA THR A 5 -38.51 -0.61 10.18
C THR A 5 -39.30 0.28 11.12
N GLU A 6 -39.48 -0.14 12.37
CA GLU A 6 -40.20 0.67 13.37
C GLU A 6 -39.72 0.34 14.78
N TYR A 7 -39.38 1.37 15.55
CA TYR A 7 -39.04 1.26 16.96
C TYR A 7 -40.28 1.62 17.81
N GLY A 8 -40.80 0.64 18.58
CA GLY A 8 -41.94 0.82 19.45
C GLY A 8 -41.94 -0.20 20.60
N ARG A 9 -43.08 -0.46 21.18
CA ARG A 9 -43.26 -1.49 22.21
C ARG A 9 -42.92 -2.90 21.68
N LEU A 10 -43.03 -3.11 20.36
CA LEU A 10 -42.59 -4.28 19.60
C LEU A 10 -41.77 -3.75 18.41
N LEU A 11 -40.64 -4.38 18.15
CA LEU A 11 -39.83 -4.08 16.95
C LEU A 11 -40.52 -4.67 15.73
N LYS A 12 -40.71 -3.87 14.69
CA LYS A 12 -41.07 -4.37 13.37
C LYS A 12 -39.82 -4.66 12.57
N LEU A 13 -39.73 -5.87 12.06
CA LEU A 13 -38.60 -6.35 11.28
C LEU A 13 -39.09 -6.70 9.87
N THR A 14 -38.33 -6.29 8.87
CA THR A 14 -38.57 -6.68 7.48
C THR A 14 -37.42 -7.56 7.02
N TYR A 15 -37.75 -8.72 6.42
CA TYR A 15 -36.76 -9.59 5.79
C TYR A 15 -36.12 -8.86 4.61
N ARG A 16 -34.80 -8.79 4.61
CA ARG A 16 -34.01 -8.20 3.53
C ARG A 16 -33.45 -9.28 2.61
N GLU A 17 -32.61 -10.14 3.14
CA GLU A 17 -32.00 -11.21 2.36
C GLU A 17 -31.43 -12.31 3.27
N SER A 18 -31.16 -13.48 2.67
CA SER A 18 -30.40 -14.56 3.32
C SER A 18 -28.91 -14.40 2.97
N ILE A 19 -28.06 -14.36 3.98
CA ILE A 19 -26.61 -14.23 3.81
C ILE A 19 -25.88 -15.58 3.77
N GLY A 20 -26.56 -16.68 4.08
CA GLY A 20 -26.04 -18.04 4.10
C GLY A 20 -26.64 -18.86 5.22
N TYR A 21 -26.20 -20.11 5.34
CA TYR A 21 -26.55 -20.98 6.46
C TYR A 21 -25.57 -20.82 7.61
N LYS A 22 -26.05 -21.07 8.83
CA LYS A 22 -25.26 -20.84 10.07
C LYS A 22 -23.88 -21.52 10.07
N ASP A 23 -23.78 -22.70 9.44
CA ASP A 23 -22.57 -23.50 9.43
C ASP A 23 -21.74 -23.35 8.12
N ASP A 24 -22.10 -22.40 7.25
CA ASP A 24 -21.33 -22.09 6.05
C ASP A 24 -19.99 -21.47 6.42
N PRO A 25 -18.87 -21.88 5.80
CA PRO A 25 -17.57 -21.28 6.05
C PRO A 25 -17.56 -19.77 5.81
N GLY A 26 -17.10 -18.98 6.80
CA GLY A 26 -16.96 -17.52 6.72
C GLY A 26 -18.26 -16.74 6.83
N ILE A 27 -19.38 -17.38 7.19
CA ILE A 27 -20.67 -16.71 7.42
C ILE A 27 -20.65 -15.85 8.69
N ASP A 28 -19.91 -16.28 9.70
CA ASP A 28 -19.66 -15.54 10.92
C ASP A 28 -18.96 -14.21 10.65
N ILE A 29 -17.89 -14.23 9.86
CA ILE A 29 -17.17 -13.03 9.44
C ILE A 29 -18.06 -12.14 8.58
N LEU A 30 -18.81 -12.71 7.63
CA LEU A 30 -19.74 -11.96 6.79
C LEU A 30 -20.84 -11.29 7.63
N SER A 31 -21.35 -11.96 8.65
CA SER A 31 -22.32 -11.40 9.58
C SER A 31 -21.78 -10.18 10.31
N VAL A 32 -20.53 -10.27 10.81
CA VAL A 32 -19.86 -9.14 11.48
C VAL A 32 -19.67 -7.96 10.51
N LEU A 33 -19.18 -8.21 9.28
CA LEU A 33 -19.00 -7.15 8.28
C LEU A 33 -20.33 -6.41 8.01
N LEU A 34 -21.42 -7.14 7.89
CA LEU A 34 -22.75 -6.58 7.65
C LEU A 34 -23.30 -5.81 8.87
N ASP A 35 -22.99 -6.21 10.09
CA ASP A 35 -23.36 -5.48 11.32
C ASP A 35 -22.66 -4.11 11.42
N TYR A 36 -21.53 -3.97 10.73
CA TYR A 36 -20.78 -2.70 10.61
C TYR A 36 -21.04 -1.97 9.28
N ASP A 37 -22.08 -2.36 8.52
CA ASP A 37 -22.39 -1.83 7.19
C ASP A 37 -21.25 -1.93 6.16
N ILE A 38 -20.33 -2.90 6.36
CA ILE A 38 -19.22 -3.14 5.45
C ILE A 38 -19.67 -4.07 4.33
N VAL A 39 -19.85 -3.51 3.13
CA VAL A 39 -20.29 -4.24 1.94
C VAL A 39 -19.09 -4.72 1.13
N SER A 40 -18.92 -6.04 1.00
CA SER A 40 -17.80 -6.64 0.27
C SER A 40 -17.88 -6.50 -1.26
N LYS A 41 -19.08 -6.38 -1.81
CA LYS A 41 -19.30 -6.23 -3.27
C LYS A 41 -19.23 -4.79 -3.68
N PHE A 42 -18.60 -4.54 -4.83
CA PHE A 42 -18.66 -3.24 -5.50
C PHE A 42 -19.89 -3.14 -6.39
N PRO A 43 -20.45 -1.93 -6.57
CA PRO A 43 -21.44 -1.66 -7.60
C PRO A 43 -20.92 -1.99 -9.02
N ASP A 44 -21.81 -2.37 -9.92
CA ASP A 44 -21.44 -2.75 -11.29
C ASP A 44 -20.77 -1.60 -12.05
N GLU A 45 -21.20 -0.37 -11.83
CA GLU A 45 -20.65 0.84 -12.43
C GLU A 45 -19.19 1.04 -12.03
N VAL A 46 -18.86 0.80 -10.75
CA VAL A 46 -17.50 0.88 -10.20
C VAL A 46 -16.59 -0.18 -10.83
N ILE A 47 -17.10 -1.41 -10.98
CA ILE A 47 -16.35 -2.51 -11.62
C ILE A 47 -16.13 -2.23 -13.10
N GLN A 48 -17.12 -1.68 -13.82
CA GLN A 48 -17.00 -1.31 -15.22
C GLN A 48 -15.95 -0.20 -15.40
N GLU A 49 -15.98 0.83 -14.56
CA GLU A 49 -14.99 1.90 -14.59
C GLU A 49 -13.59 1.37 -14.29
N ALA A 50 -13.43 0.55 -13.24
CA ALA A 50 -12.15 -0.05 -12.88
C ALA A 50 -11.53 -0.89 -14.02
N ASN A 51 -12.36 -1.68 -14.72
CA ASN A 51 -11.91 -2.50 -15.85
C ASN A 51 -11.64 -1.69 -17.12
N ALA A 52 -12.11 -0.45 -17.22
CA ALA A 52 -11.81 0.45 -18.32
C ALA A 52 -10.49 1.23 -18.15
N VAL A 53 -9.91 1.20 -16.94
CA VAL A 53 -8.62 1.84 -16.66
C VAL A 53 -7.53 1.09 -17.42
N ASN A 54 -6.70 1.83 -18.15
CA ASN A 54 -5.54 1.29 -18.84
C ASN A 54 -4.27 1.57 -18.06
N GLU A 55 -3.28 0.69 -18.18
CA GLU A 55 -1.94 0.94 -17.69
C GLU A 55 -1.35 2.16 -18.40
N GLY A 56 -0.54 2.94 -17.67
CA GLY A 56 0.00 4.21 -18.14
C GLY A 56 0.60 4.14 -19.56
N SER A 57 0.00 4.88 -20.46
CA SER A 57 0.45 5.02 -21.86
C SER A 57 1.76 5.81 -21.93
N GLU A 58 2.44 5.77 -23.09
CA GLU A 58 3.64 6.60 -23.31
C GLU A 58 3.33 8.13 -23.23
N GLU A 59 2.09 8.52 -23.54
CA GLU A 59 1.64 9.92 -23.36
C GLU A 59 1.58 10.32 -21.90
N GLU A 60 1.14 9.43 -21.01
CA GLU A 60 1.04 9.68 -19.57
C GLU A 60 2.40 9.72 -18.86
N LYS A 61 3.43 9.14 -19.46
CA LYS A 61 4.81 9.18 -18.98
C LYS A 61 5.56 10.45 -19.38
N LYS A 62 5.08 11.17 -20.39
CA LYS A 62 5.81 12.27 -21.03
C LYS A 62 6.23 13.40 -20.10
N ASP A 63 5.40 13.72 -19.12
CA ASP A 63 5.67 14.80 -18.14
C ASP A 63 6.13 14.23 -16.77
N ARG A 64 6.57 12.98 -16.73
CA ARG A 64 7.04 12.28 -15.53
C ARG A 64 8.53 11.98 -15.62
N ILE A 65 9.18 11.95 -14.48
CA ILE A 65 10.58 11.57 -14.39
C ILE A 65 10.71 10.05 -14.47
N ASP A 66 11.58 9.57 -15.35
CA ASP A 66 11.92 8.16 -15.49
C ASP A 66 12.91 7.73 -14.40
N LEU A 67 12.49 6.82 -13.53
CA LEU A 67 13.31 6.22 -12.48
C LEU A 67 13.43 4.69 -12.67
N THR A 68 13.15 4.17 -13.85
CA THR A 68 13.12 2.71 -14.09
C THR A 68 14.49 2.03 -13.98
N GLU A 69 15.58 2.79 -14.14
CA GLU A 69 16.96 2.28 -14.01
C GLU A 69 17.51 2.40 -12.59
N GLU A 70 16.78 3.06 -11.69
CA GLU A 70 17.20 3.20 -10.29
C GLU A 70 16.79 1.96 -9.48
N THR A 71 17.67 1.51 -8.58
CA THR A 71 17.38 0.38 -7.70
C THR A 71 16.31 0.78 -6.68
N ILE A 72 15.05 0.43 -6.98
CA ILE A 72 13.87 0.69 -6.16
C ILE A 72 13.21 -0.65 -5.87
N ILE A 73 12.75 -0.86 -4.65
CA ILE A 73 12.13 -2.11 -4.18
C ILE A 73 10.91 -1.84 -3.31
N THR A 74 10.00 -2.80 -3.24
CA THR A 74 8.94 -2.84 -2.22
C THR A 74 9.38 -3.74 -1.04
N ILE A 75 8.93 -3.43 0.19
CA ILE A 75 9.23 -4.21 1.41
C ILE A 75 7.95 -4.35 2.21
N ASP A 76 7.33 -5.53 2.18
CA ASP A 76 6.01 -5.78 2.72
C ASP A 76 5.92 -7.09 3.51
N GLY A 77 4.74 -7.40 4.04
CA GLY A 77 4.43 -8.70 4.61
C GLY A 77 4.39 -9.81 3.56
N ASP A 78 4.58 -11.07 3.97
CA ASP A 78 4.62 -12.21 3.05
C ASP A 78 3.32 -12.40 2.25
N SER A 79 2.17 -12.02 2.82
CA SER A 79 0.85 -12.17 2.21
C SER A 79 0.36 -10.95 1.45
N SER A 80 1.05 -9.81 1.51
CA SER A 80 0.66 -8.56 0.84
C SER A 80 0.64 -8.72 -0.68
N LYS A 81 -0.33 -8.07 -1.32
CA LYS A 81 -0.52 -8.05 -2.78
C LYS A 81 -0.74 -6.64 -3.33
N ASP A 82 -0.94 -5.69 -2.46
CA ASP A 82 -1.18 -4.27 -2.68
C ASP A 82 0.07 -3.51 -2.22
N PHE A 83 1.01 -3.31 -3.15
CA PHE A 83 2.27 -2.63 -2.86
C PHE A 83 2.11 -1.15 -3.16
N ASP A 84 1.79 -0.37 -2.12
CA ASP A 84 1.48 1.05 -2.26
C ASP A 84 2.73 1.92 -2.31
N ASP A 85 3.84 1.47 -1.71
CA ASP A 85 5.08 2.20 -1.64
C ASP A 85 6.31 1.37 -2.03
N ALA A 86 7.29 2.07 -2.61
CA ALA A 86 8.59 1.51 -2.94
C ALA A 86 9.70 2.49 -2.58
N VAL A 87 10.83 1.97 -2.16
CA VAL A 87 11.94 2.75 -1.63
C VAL A 87 13.24 2.47 -2.36
N GLY A 88 14.05 3.51 -2.49
CA GLY A 88 15.41 3.44 -2.96
C GLY A 88 16.29 4.42 -2.19
N VAL A 89 17.57 4.12 -2.03
CA VAL A 89 18.51 5.00 -1.35
C VAL A 89 19.86 5.00 -2.05
N ILE A 90 20.48 6.18 -2.07
CA ILE A 90 21.85 6.37 -2.54
C ILE A 90 22.65 7.03 -1.41
N LYS A 91 23.72 6.40 -0.99
CA LYS A 91 24.64 6.97 0.00
C LYS A 91 25.44 8.10 -0.61
N THR A 92 25.62 9.19 0.13
CA THR A 92 26.43 10.37 -0.23
C THR A 92 27.49 10.63 0.82
N GLU A 93 28.39 11.56 0.53
CA GLU A 93 29.42 11.98 1.51
C GLU A 93 28.80 12.55 2.80
N ASP A 94 27.64 13.23 2.68
CA ASP A 94 26.98 13.96 3.78
C ASP A 94 25.79 13.24 4.38
N GLY A 95 25.43 12.06 3.89
CA GLY A 95 24.25 11.28 4.34
C GLY A 95 23.68 10.43 3.22
N TRP A 96 22.41 10.64 2.87
CA TRP A 96 21.70 9.82 1.89
C TRP A 96 20.76 10.66 1.02
N ILE A 97 20.54 10.19 -0.19
CA ILE A 97 19.37 10.57 -1.00
C ILE A 97 18.38 9.42 -0.89
N LEU A 98 17.28 9.64 -0.16
CA LEU A 98 16.20 8.68 0.03
C LEU A 98 15.05 9.01 -0.92
N LYS A 99 14.60 8.03 -1.70
CA LYS A 99 13.41 8.15 -2.55
C LYS A 99 12.31 7.25 -2.02
N VAL A 100 11.16 7.84 -1.77
CA VAL A 100 9.92 7.14 -1.43
C VAL A 100 8.96 7.37 -2.58
N ASN A 101 8.54 6.28 -3.22
CA ASN A 101 7.70 6.28 -4.40
C ASN A 101 6.35 5.71 -4.02
N ILE A 102 5.30 6.52 -4.07
CA ILE A 102 3.93 6.11 -3.76
C ILE A 102 3.18 5.90 -5.06
N ALA A 103 2.45 4.81 -5.18
CA ALA A 103 1.59 4.54 -6.33
C ALA A 103 0.66 5.73 -6.62
N ASP A 104 0.66 6.24 -7.87
CA ASP A 104 -0.16 7.39 -8.25
C ASP A 104 -1.60 6.98 -8.51
N VAL A 105 -2.31 6.58 -7.43
CA VAL A 105 -3.72 6.17 -7.49
C VAL A 105 -4.60 7.28 -8.05
N SER A 106 -4.29 8.54 -7.76
CA SER A 106 -5.05 9.71 -8.22
C SER A 106 -5.00 9.91 -9.74
N HIS A 107 -3.99 9.32 -10.40
CA HIS A 107 -3.93 9.28 -11.86
C HIS A 107 -5.07 8.45 -12.45
N TYR A 108 -5.44 7.36 -11.80
CA TYR A 108 -6.44 6.40 -12.26
C TYR A 108 -7.83 6.68 -11.69
N VAL A 109 -7.93 7.02 -10.41
CA VAL A 109 -9.18 7.35 -9.72
C VAL A 109 -9.41 8.85 -9.81
N LYS A 110 -10.27 9.27 -10.74
CA LYS A 110 -10.54 10.69 -10.97
C LYS A 110 -11.60 11.22 -10.00
N GLU A 111 -11.43 12.48 -9.59
CA GLU A 111 -12.36 13.16 -8.72
C GLU A 111 -13.80 13.10 -9.27
N ASN A 112 -14.76 12.78 -8.40
CA ASN A 112 -16.19 12.59 -8.70
C ASN A 112 -16.54 11.43 -9.64
N SER A 113 -15.58 10.53 -9.97
CA SER A 113 -15.86 9.29 -10.67
C SER A 113 -16.65 8.30 -9.79
N GLU A 114 -17.15 7.20 -10.34
CA GLU A 114 -17.83 6.17 -9.55
C GLU A 114 -16.84 5.44 -8.61
N LEU A 115 -15.58 5.27 -9.06
CA LEU A 115 -14.48 4.77 -8.23
C LEU A 115 -14.21 5.68 -7.04
N ASP A 116 -14.11 6.99 -7.26
CA ASP A 116 -13.84 7.98 -6.21
C ASP A 116 -14.98 8.03 -5.18
N LYS A 117 -16.23 8.07 -5.64
CA LYS A 117 -17.41 8.05 -4.76
C LYS A 117 -17.48 6.81 -3.88
N GLU A 118 -17.21 5.64 -4.47
CA GLU A 118 -17.23 4.38 -3.71
C GLU A 118 -16.04 4.29 -2.76
N ALA A 119 -14.85 4.73 -3.16
CA ALA A 119 -13.68 4.80 -2.31
C ALA A 119 -13.91 5.73 -1.10
N LEU A 120 -14.48 6.91 -1.33
CA LEU A 120 -14.85 7.86 -0.27
C LEU A 120 -15.88 7.25 0.70
N LYS A 121 -16.87 6.53 0.18
CA LYS A 121 -17.88 5.84 0.98
C LYS A 121 -17.29 4.75 1.85
N ARG A 122 -16.33 3.96 1.33
CA ARG A 122 -15.62 2.91 2.08
C ARG A 122 -14.64 3.47 3.10
N GLY A 123 -13.94 4.55 2.73
CA GLY A 123 -12.98 5.26 3.56
C GLY A 123 -11.64 4.57 3.77
N THR A 124 -11.63 3.22 3.80
CA THR A 124 -10.43 2.39 3.98
C THR A 124 -10.67 0.96 3.51
N SER A 125 -9.61 0.20 3.30
CA SER A 125 -9.69 -1.26 3.21
C SER A 125 -9.93 -1.86 4.60
N THR A 126 -10.78 -2.89 4.70
CA THR A 126 -11.07 -3.59 5.96
C THR A 126 -10.45 -4.97 5.93
N TYR A 127 -9.55 -5.22 6.87
CA TYR A 127 -8.85 -6.50 7.00
C TYR A 127 -9.53 -7.35 8.07
N VAL A 128 -9.99 -8.53 7.70
CA VAL A 128 -10.56 -9.51 8.61
C VAL A 128 -9.79 -10.82 8.50
N THR A 129 -10.04 -11.76 9.40
CA THR A 129 -9.21 -12.97 9.58
C THR A 129 -9.03 -13.80 8.30
N ASP A 130 -10.06 -13.88 7.44
CA ASP A 130 -10.09 -14.78 6.27
C ASP A 130 -10.06 -14.04 4.92
N ARG A 131 -10.26 -12.72 4.91
CA ARG A 131 -10.36 -11.92 3.68
C ARG A 131 -10.06 -10.45 3.91
N VAL A 132 -9.85 -9.73 2.81
CA VAL A 132 -9.81 -8.27 2.78
C VAL A 132 -11.02 -7.76 2.01
N VAL A 133 -11.69 -6.74 2.55
CA VAL A 133 -12.68 -5.94 1.83
C VAL A 133 -11.97 -4.66 1.40
N PRO A 134 -11.49 -4.57 0.16
CA PRO A 134 -10.64 -3.48 -0.27
C PRO A 134 -11.43 -2.19 -0.51
N MET A 135 -10.76 -1.03 -0.33
CA MET A 135 -11.31 0.28 -0.64
C MET A 135 -11.52 0.47 -2.15
N LEU A 136 -10.62 -0.05 -2.97
CA LEU A 136 -10.68 -0.03 -4.43
C LEU A 136 -10.81 -1.45 -4.99
N PRO A 137 -11.41 -1.64 -6.19
CA PRO A 137 -11.43 -2.95 -6.85
C PRO A 137 -10.03 -3.54 -7.03
N GLN A 138 -9.90 -4.86 -6.88
CA GLN A 138 -8.60 -5.55 -6.91
C GLN A 138 -7.82 -5.38 -8.22
N VAL A 139 -8.50 -5.11 -9.34
CA VAL A 139 -7.84 -4.79 -10.61
C VAL A 139 -6.99 -3.52 -10.49
N LEU A 140 -7.36 -2.59 -9.61
CA LEU A 140 -6.56 -1.42 -9.27
C LEU A 140 -5.60 -1.72 -8.13
N SER A 141 -6.11 -2.11 -6.95
CA SER A 141 -5.29 -2.22 -5.73
C SER A 141 -4.19 -3.28 -5.81
N ASN A 142 -4.43 -4.42 -6.45
CA ASN A 142 -3.44 -5.49 -6.59
C ASN A 142 -2.79 -5.51 -8.00
N GLY A 143 -3.33 -4.72 -8.93
CA GLY A 143 -2.91 -4.64 -10.33
C GLY A 143 -2.23 -3.33 -10.66
N ILE A 144 -2.96 -2.44 -11.34
CA ILE A 144 -2.40 -1.22 -11.95
C ILE A 144 -1.77 -0.27 -10.92
N CYS A 145 -2.34 -0.15 -9.73
CA CYS A 145 -1.82 0.68 -8.64
C CYS A 145 -0.81 -0.05 -7.76
N SER A 146 -0.65 -1.37 -7.89
CA SER A 146 0.35 -2.10 -7.11
C SER A 146 1.73 -2.02 -7.77
N LEU A 147 2.76 -1.67 -7.00
CA LEU A 147 4.14 -1.54 -7.46
C LEU A 147 4.81 -2.91 -7.61
N ASN A 148 4.18 -3.76 -8.43
CA ASN A 148 4.63 -5.13 -8.70
C ASN A 148 6.06 -5.15 -9.27
N PRO A 149 6.87 -6.19 -8.95
CA PRO A 149 8.22 -6.30 -9.47
C PRO A 149 8.22 -6.45 -10.99
N ASP A 150 9.25 -5.88 -11.62
CA ASP A 150 9.50 -5.90 -13.07
C ASP A 150 8.44 -5.17 -13.93
N GLU A 151 7.43 -4.56 -13.33
CA GLU A 151 6.40 -3.79 -14.01
C GLU A 151 6.65 -2.29 -13.87
N VAL A 152 6.37 -1.53 -14.95
CA VAL A 152 6.45 -0.07 -14.91
C VAL A 152 5.17 0.47 -14.32
N ARG A 153 5.29 1.30 -13.27
CA ARG A 153 4.15 1.89 -12.55
C ARG A 153 4.31 3.40 -12.39
N LEU A 154 3.21 4.11 -12.51
CA LEU A 154 3.17 5.56 -12.26
C LEU A 154 3.20 5.82 -10.77
N THR A 155 4.04 6.78 -10.37
CA THR A 155 4.25 7.12 -8.96
C THR A 155 4.30 8.63 -8.74
N LEU A 156 4.08 9.02 -7.49
CA LEU A 156 4.54 10.29 -6.93
C LEU A 156 5.76 10.00 -6.07
N THR A 157 6.89 10.56 -6.45
CA THR A 157 8.16 10.37 -5.73
C THR A 157 8.43 11.53 -4.82
N CYS A 158 8.76 11.23 -3.57
CA CYS A 158 9.40 12.17 -2.64
C CYS A 158 10.89 11.81 -2.54
N GLU A 159 11.72 12.65 -3.11
CA GLU A 159 13.18 12.56 -3.01
C GLU A 159 13.66 13.46 -1.87
N MET A 160 14.38 12.90 -0.91
CA MET A 160 14.81 13.58 0.31
C MET A 160 16.33 13.51 0.46
N HIS A 161 16.96 14.66 0.73
CA HIS A 161 18.35 14.74 1.15
C HIS A 161 18.43 14.60 2.67
N VAL A 162 18.82 13.43 3.16
CA VAL A 162 18.92 13.11 4.59
C VAL A 162 20.35 13.20 5.06
N GLY A 163 20.62 14.05 6.05
CA GLY A 163 21.95 14.20 6.66
C GLY A 163 22.32 13.00 7.55
N LYS A 164 23.61 12.83 7.85
CA LYS A 164 24.12 11.75 8.74
C LYS A 164 23.47 11.69 10.11
N ASN A 165 22.94 12.80 10.59
CA ASN A 165 22.20 12.90 11.86
C ASN A 165 20.68 12.71 11.70
N GLY A 166 20.21 12.32 10.51
CA GLY A 166 18.81 12.06 10.23
C GLY A 166 17.96 13.32 9.94
N ASP A 167 18.57 14.50 9.82
CA ASP A 167 17.86 15.72 9.42
C ASP A 167 17.54 15.68 7.93
N ILE A 168 16.31 16.04 7.58
CA ILE A 168 15.91 16.25 6.19
C ILE A 168 16.34 17.67 5.82
N LYS A 169 17.38 17.79 4.99
CA LYS A 169 17.95 19.07 4.55
C LYS A 169 17.13 19.74 3.45
N ASP A 170 16.61 18.92 2.54
CA ASP A 170 15.81 19.36 1.40
C ASP A 170 14.97 18.17 0.89
N TYR A 171 13.88 18.48 0.18
CA TYR A 171 13.06 17.45 -0.47
C TYR A 171 12.37 18.01 -1.72
N HIS A 172 12.11 17.12 -2.67
CA HIS A 172 11.34 17.40 -3.88
C HIS A 172 10.25 16.33 -4.06
N ILE A 173 9.05 16.78 -4.41
CA ILE A 173 7.94 15.86 -4.76
C ILE A 173 7.59 16.08 -6.22
N TYR A 174 7.58 14.99 -6.99
CA TYR A 174 7.34 15.05 -8.42
C TYR A 174 6.64 13.79 -8.95
N PRO A 175 5.86 13.91 -10.04
CA PRO A 175 5.35 12.76 -10.76
C PRO A 175 6.50 11.99 -11.43
N SER A 176 6.44 10.66 -11.32
CA SER A 176 7.48 9.78 -11.85
C SER A 176 6.86 8.47 -12.36
N PHE A 177 7.67 7.62 -12.91
CA PHE A 177 7.37 6.21 -13.09
C PHE A 177 8.60 5.38 -12.74
N ILE A 178 8.34 4.24 -12.11
CA ILE A 178 9.37 3.34 -11.60
C ILE A 178 9.20 1.95 -12.18
N ARG A 179 10.26 1.13 -12.02
CA ARG A 179 10.19 -0.31 -12.08
C ARG A 179 10.71 -0.86 -10.76
N SER A 180 9.87 -1.56 -10.00
CA SER A 180 10.34 -2.23 -8.80
C SER A 180 11.23 -3.41 -9.19
N HIS A 181 12.49 -3.41 -8.71
CA HIS A 181 13.48 -4.43 -9.04
C HIS A 181 13.33 -5.72 -8.24
N ALA A 182 12.65 -5.63 -7.10
CA ALA A 182 12.34 -6.79 -6.27
C ALA A 182 11.18 -6.49 -5.32
N ARG A 183 10.32 -7.49 -5.12
CA ARG A 183 9.43 -7.57 -3.98
C ARG A 183 10.19 -8.19 -2.82
N MET A 184 10.56 -7.40 -1.83
CA MET A 184 11.17 -7.90 -0.61
C MET A 184 10.11 -8.13 0.46
N THR A 185 10.41 -9.03 1.41
CA THR A 185 9.59 -9.19 2.60
C THR A 185 10.36 -8.75 3.84
N TYR A 186 9.65 -8.30 4.88
CA TYR A 186 10.29 -7.97 6.16
C TYR A 186 11.17 -9.11 6.67
N ALA A 187 10.71 -10.36 6.51
CA ALA A 187 11.47 -11.54 6.90
C ALA A 187 12.80 -11.68 6.14
N ASN A 188 12.78 -11.47 4.81
CA ASN A 188 13.98 -11.59 3.98
C ASN A 188 14.96 -10.44 4.23
N VAL A 189 14.46 -9.20 4.36
CA VAL A 189 15.29 -8.04 4.71
C VAL A 189 15.98 -8.26 6.05
N ASN A 190 15.25 -8.70 7.08
CA ASN A 190 15.81 -9.00 8.40
C ASN A 190 16.90 -10.09 8.35
N LYS A 191 16.73 -11.14 7.53
CA LYS A 191 17.75 -12.17 7.32
C LYS A 191 19.01 -11.60 6.68
N ILE A 192 18.88 -10.76 5.64
CA ILE A 192 20.02 -10.11 4.98
C ILE A 192 20.76 -9.22 5.97
N LEU A 193 20.04 -8.36 6.69
CA LEU A 193 20.64 -7.46 7.67
C LEU A 193 21.29 -8.19 8.86
N SER A 194 20.84 -9.43 9.15
CA SER A 194 21.44 -10.33 10.16
C SER A 194 22.62 -11.15 9.62
N GLY A 195 22.92 -11.05 8.33
CA GLY A 195 24.04 -11.75 7.70
C GLY A 195 23.75 -13.21 7.35
N ASP A 196 22.47 -13.61 7.10
CA ASP A 196 22.15 -14.96 6.60
C ASP A 196 22.77 -15.18 5.20
N PRO A 197 23.75 -16.12 5.06
CA PRO A 197 24.50 -16.23 3.81
C PRO A 197 23.64 -16.65 2.62
N LYS A 198 22.62 -17.46 2.86
CA LYS A 198 21.74 -17.97 1.79
C LYS A 198 20.88 -16.85 1.20
N THR A 199 20.20 -16.09 2.07
CA THR A 199 19.33 -15.00 1.64
C THR A 199 20.14 -13.84 1.06
N THR A 200 21.30 -13.52 1.66
CA THR A 200 22.21 -12.49 1.14
C THR A 200 22.70 -12.84 -0.26
N SER A 201 23.12 -14.10 -0.50
CA SER A 201 23.54 -14.53 -1.85
C SER A 201 22.42 -14.46 -2.89
N GLN A 202 21.18 -14.72 -2.49
CA GLN A 202 20.03 -14.63 -3.40
C GLN A 202 19.73 -13.19 -3.84
N TYR A 203 19.95 -12.21 -2.96
CA TYR A 203 19.68 -10.79 -3.16
C TYR A 203 20.96 -9.94 -3.05
N GLU A 204 22.09 -10.48 -3.55
CA GLU A 204 23.40 -9.84 -3.42
C GLU A 204 23.41 -8.39 -3.96
N PHE A 205 22.71 -8.15 -5.07
CA PHE A 205 22.59 -6.84 -5.70
C PHE A 205 21.86 -5.79 -4.84
N LEU A 206 21.12 -6.20 -3.79
CA LEU A 206 20.43 -5.32 -2.86
C LEU A 206 21.16 -5.14 -1.53
N ASN A 207 22.19 -5.94 -1.27
CA ASN A 207 22.79 -6.03 0.07
C ASN A 207 23.30 -4.66 0.56
N GLU A 208 24.04 -3.93 -0.25
CA GLU A 208 24.58 -2.62 0.11
C GLU A 208 23.43 -1.61 0.34
N MET A 209 22.48 -1.54 -0.60
CA MET A 209 21.35 -0.63 -0.50
C MET A 209 20.49 -0.90 0.75
N LEU A 210 20.26 -2.17 1.13
CA LEU A 210 19.48 -2.51 2.32
C LEU A 210 20.17 -2.08 3.61
N HIS A 211 21.50 -2.19 3.68
CA HIS A 211 22.27 -1.66 4.81
C HIS A 211 22.21 -0.13 4.87
N ASP A 212 22.32 0.55 3.74
CA ASP A 212 22.20 2.01 3.67
C ASP A 212 20.78 2.49 4.01
N LEU A 213 19.72 1.76 3.58
CA LEU A 213 18.33 2.02 3.99
C LEU A 213 18.16 1.92 5.51
N ARG A 214 18.69 0.85 6.12
CA ARG A 214 18.67 0.67 7.59
C ARG A 214 19.37 1.83 8.28
N ASP A 215 20.58 2.17 7.87
CA ASP A 215 21.38 3.23 8.50
C ASP A 215 20.71 4.59 8.37
N CYS A 216 20.09 4.89 7.21
CA CYS A 216 19.28 6.07 6.98
C CYS A 216 18.06 6.10 7.90
N ALA A 217 17.30 4.99 7.96
CA ALA A 217 16.10 4.88 8.79
C ALA A 217 16.43 5.03 10.28
N ASP A 218 17.52 4.41 10.75
CA ASP A 218 17.97 4.51 12.15
C ASP A 218 18.37 5.94 12.51
N SER A 219 19.02 6.67 11.59
CA SER A 219 19.38 8.07 11.81
C SER A 219 18.14 8.97 11.92
N ILE A 220 17.14 8.78 11.04
CA ILE A 220 15.86 9.50 11.08
C ILE A 220 15.11 9.18 12.38
N ARG A 221 15.04 7.89 12.77
CA ARG A 221 14.38 7.46 14.00
C ARG A 221 15.03 8.10 15.21
N LYS A 222 16.36 8.07 15.31
CA LYS A 222 17.11 8.71 16.40
C LYS A 222 16.78 10.19 16.51
N GLN A 223 16.77 10.93 15.39
CA GLN A 223 16.43 12.35 15.39
C GLN A 223 14.98 12.59 15.84
N ARG A 224 14.03 11.75 15.43
CA ARG A 224 12.64 11.84 15.90
C ARG A 224 12.53 11.66 17.40
N HIS A 225 13.25 10.68 17.99
CA HIS A 225 13.30 10.47 19.43
C HIS A 225 13.91 11.66 20.17
N GLU A 226 15.00 12.24 19.66
CA GLU A 226 15.62 13.45 20.23
C GLU A 226 14.64 14.65 20.22
N LYS A 227 13.70 14.69 19.27
CA LYS A 227 12.62 15.69 19.18
C LYS A 227 11.39 15.34 20.02
N GLY A 228 11.41 14.24 20.80
CA GLY A 228 10.35 13.84 21.72
C GLY A 228 9.33 12.85 21.14
N ALA A 229 9.61 12.19 20.00
CA ALA A 229 8.77 11.09 19.54
C ALA A 229 8.87 9.90 20.51
N ILE A 230 7.74 9.25 20.78
CA ILE A 230 7.65 8.06 21.62
C ILE A 230 7.23 6.90 20.71
N ASP A 231 8.02 5.83 20.68
CA ASP A 231 7.64 4.59 20.02
C ASP A 231 6.95 3.69 21.06
N PHE A 232 5.79 3.16 20.66
CA PHE A 232 5.08 2.15 21.44
C PHE A 232 5.40 0.77 20.85
N GLU A 233 5.92 -0.13 21.66
CA GLU A 233 6.01 -1.55 21.29
C GLU A 233 4.59 -2.14 21.34
N THR A 234 3.91 -2.13 20.21
CA THR A 234 2.66 -2.89 20.02
C THR A 234 3.00 -4.27 19.46
N GLN A 235 2.45 -5.33 20.06
CA GLN A 235 2.44 -6.64 19.43
C GLN A 235 1.42 -6.59 18.28
N GLU A 236 1.86 -6.82 17.08
CA GLU A 236 1.02 -7.08 15.91
C GLU A 236 0.47 -8.52 15.97
#